data_54205a3149bef2496e537fac07d5742f
#
_entry.id   54205a3149bef2496e537fac07d5742f
#
_cell.length_a   1.000
_cell.length_b   1.000
_cell.length_c   1.000
_cell.angle_alpha   90.00
_cell.angle_beta   90.00
_cell.angle_gamma   90.00
#
_symmetry.space_group_name_H-M   'P 1'
#
loop_
_entity.id
_entity.type
_entity.pdbx_description
1 polymer ?
#
loop_
_entity_poly.entity_id
_entity_poly.type
_entity_poly.pdbx_seq_one_letter_code
_entity_poly.pdbx_strand_id
1 'polypeptide(L)'
;MRIFRIIVILVTSSFFCENSYSSTQKADSLFNLKKYSESKILYDSIFYKENKYSNSMLLKMATIEESLDNYEKSIYYLELFQKNKNENKVLDKINDIVDDKNLNGFENSDKKIFINIYKKYRSNILALLLTLISIIFIVNLVRYFRKNVINFILPFFYISSVLSLLIINIKPPSDAIVFKDYTFIMKEPSSGSDLYSILNKGDKLIVSKDLEVWYEIILNGKKRYVRKKNVRLID
;
A
#
# COMPACT_ATOMS: atom_id res chain seq x y z
N MET A 1 35.12 -20.25 14.46
CA MET A 1 34.48 -20.22 13.16
C MET A 1 33.08 -19.57 13.13
N ARG A 2 32.18 -19.79 14.09
CA ARG A 2 30.84 -19.15 14.11
C ARG A 2 30.89 -17.63 14.32
N ILE A 3 31.74 -17.14 15.23
CA ILE A 3 31.89 -15.70 15.54
C ILE A 3 32.45 -14.93 14.33
N PHE A 4 33.40 -15.52 13.62
CA PHE A 4 34.00 -14.91 12.41
C PHE A 4 32.98 -14.76 11.27
N ARG A 5 32.03 -15.73 11.11
CA ARG A 5 30.93 -15.62 10.13
C ARG A 5 29.92 -14.53 10.49
N ILE A 6 29.64 -14.33 11.79
CA ILE A 6 28.75 -13.27 12.26
C ILE A 6 29.36 -11.88 12.03
N ILE A 7 30.65 -11.74 12.28
CA ILE A 7 31.39 -10.48 12.03
C ILE A 7 31.44 -10.17 10.54
N VAL A 8 31.66 -11.15 9.67
CA VAL A 8 31.63 -10.95 8.21
C VAL A 8 30.25 -10.52 7.72
N ILE A 9 29.16 -11.09 8.25
CA ILE A 9 27.80 -10.70 7.90
C ILE A 9 27.49 -9.28 8.38
N LEU A 10 27.92 -8.88 9.57
CA LEU A 10 27.76 -7.52 10.09
C LEU A 10 28.57 -6.48 9.30
N VAL A 11 29.79 -6.82 8.87
CA VAL A 11 30.60 -5.90 8.05
C VAL A 11 30.09 -5.77 6.64
N THR A 12 29.55 -6.84 6.02
CA THR A 12 28.97 -6.75 4.68
C THR A 12 27.63 -5.99 4.66
N SER A 13 26.84 -6.02 5.75
CA SER A 13 25.61 -5.24 5.84
C SER A 13 25.81 -3.73 5.95
N SER A 14 26.95 -3.28 6.51
CA SER A 14 27.27 -1.84 6.60
C SER A 14 27.69 -1.23 5.26
N PHE A 15 28.33 -2.00 4.36
CA PHE A 15 28.72 -1.51 3.03
C PHE A 15 27.54 -1.29 2.06
N PHE A 16 26.41 -1.98 2.25
CA PHE A 16 25.23 -1.80 1.41
C PHE A 16 24.41 -0.53 1.74
N CYS A 17 24.61 0.07 2.92
CA CYS A 17 23.86 1.26 3.33
C CYS A 17 24.45 2.57 2.76
N GLU A 18 25.74 2.65 2.49
CA GLU A 18 26.41 3.89 2.05
C GLU A 18 26.04 4.32 0.62
N ASN A 19 25.87 3.39 -0.31
CA ASN A 19 25.58 3.72 -1.71
C ASN A 19 24.20 4.37 -1.92
N SER A 20 23.20 3.97 -1.14
CA SER A 20 21.84 4.50 -1.24
C SER A 20 21.73 5.93 -0.69
N TYR A 21 22.47 6.27 0.34
CA TYR A 21 22.49 7.60 0.94
C TYR A 21 23.16 8.63 0.01
N SER A 22 24.27 8.25 -0.63
CA SER A 22 24.99 9.08 -1.60
C SER A 22 24.12 9.40 -2.85
N SER A 23 23.37 8.42 -3.37
CA SER A 23 22.51 8.63 -4.53
C SER A 23 21.32 9.54 -4.24
N THR A 24 20.72 9.43 -3.03
CA THR A 24 19.63 10.31 -2.60
C THR A 24 20.11 11.76 -2.45
N GLN A 25 21.30 12.01 -1.86
CA GLN A 25 21.85 13.35 -1.73
C GLN A 25 22.12 13.99 -3.10
N LYS A 26 22.63 13.22 -4.06
CA LYS A 26 22.85 13.69 -5.43
C LYS A 26 21.52 14.05 -6.11
N ALA A 27 20.49 13.21 -5.95
CA ALA A 27 19.16 13.49 -6.46
C ALA A 27 18.57 14.77 -5.85
N ASP A 28 18.72 14.95 -4.53
CA ASP A 28 18.30 16.14 -3.79
C ASP A 28 18.99 17.41 -4.28
N SER A 29 20.30 17.33 -4.52
CA SER A 29 21.08 18.47 -5.07
C SER A 29 20.60 18.87 -6.44
N LEU A 30 20.35 17.90 -7.34
CA LEU A 30 19.78 18.17 -8.68
C LEU A 30 18.37 18.76 -8.62
N PHE A 31 17.55 18.27 -7.69
CA PHE A 31 16.21 18.81 -7.44
C PHE A 31 16.28 20.30 -7.03
N ASN A 32 17.15 20.64 -6.08
CA ASN A 32 17.35 22.03 -5.61
C ASN A 32 17.86 22.95 -6.73
N LEU A 33 18.64 22.42 -7.67
CA LEU A 33 19.09 23.11 -8.87
C LEU A 33 18.03 23.17 -9.99
N LYS A 34 16.80 22.68 -9.72
CA LYS A 34 15.68 22.57 -10.69
C LYS A 34 16.00 21.70 -11.91
N LYS A 35 17.03 20.85 -11.84
CA LYS A 35 17.37 19.87 -12.87
C LYS A 35 16.47 18.63 -12.73
N TYR A 36 15.18 18.82 -12.96
CA TYR A 36 14.15 17.84 -12.64
C TYR A 36 14.30 16.54 -13.42
N SER A 37 14.65 16.57 -14.69
CA SER A 37 14.84 15.35 -15.50
C SER A 37 16.00 14.50 -15.00
N GLU A 38 17.13 15.10 -14.61
CA GLU A 38 18.29 14.39 -14.06
C GLU A 38 17.99 13.84 -12.66
N SER A 39 17.36 14.66 -11.81
CA SER A 39 16.92 14.27 -10.46
C SER A 39 15.96 13.09 -10.49
N LYS A 40 14.98 13.12 -11.44
CA LYS A 40 14.01 12.04 -11.65
C LYS A 40 14.69 10.69 -11.91
N ILE A 41 15.69 10.64 -12.80
CA ILE A 41 16.39 9.38 -13.11
C ILE A 41 16.97 8.74 -11.87
N LEU A 42 17.55 9.55 -10.97
CA LEU A 42 18.13 9.05 -9.72
C LEU A 42 17.05 8.60 -8.74
N TYR A 43 15.99 9.40 -8.54
CA TYR A 43 14.88 9.00 -7.69
C TYR A 43 14.15 7.75 -8.20
N ASP A 44 13.90 7.64 -9.49
CA ASP A 44 13.29 6.46 -10.11
C ASP A 44 14.16 5.21 -9.88
N SER A 45 15.49 5.35 -9.95
CA SER A 45 16.40 4.24 -9.65
C SER A 45 16.28 3.78 -8.19
N ILE A 46 16.23 4.71 -7.25
CA ILE A 46 16.08 4.41 -5.82
C ILE A 46 14.70 3.79 -5.56
N PHE A 47 13.66 4.39 -6.10
CA PHE A 47 12.29 3.96 -5.87
C PHE A 47 11.98 2.58 -6.49
N TYR A 48 12.30 2.38 -7.76
CA TYR A 48 11.90 1.17 -8.49
C TYR A 48 12.93 0.03 -8.43
N LYS A 49 14.23 0.33 -8.34
CA LYS A 49 15.26 -0.72 -8.31
C LYS A 49 15.65 -1.12 -6.89
N GLU A 50 15.77 -0.14 -5.98
CA GLU A 50 16.13 -0.42 -4.59
C GLU A 50 14.91 -0.64 -3.70
N ASN A 51 13.69 -0.34 -4.20
CA ASN A 51 12.42 -0.40 -3.47
C ASN A 51 12.49 0.37 -2.14
N LYS A 52 13.12 1.56 -2.17
CA LYS A 52 13.29 2.43 -1.01
C LYS A 52 12.74 3.82 -1.30
N TYR A 53 12.11 4.41 -0.33
CA TYR A 53 11.65 5.80 -0.41
C TYR A 53 11.50 6.41 0.97
N SER A 54 11.61 7.73 1.03
CA SER A 54 11.25 8.54 2.19
C SER A 54 10.08 9.45 1.85
N ASN A 55 9.37 9.93 2.86
CA ASN A 55 8.27 10.88 2.65
C ASN A 55 8.74 12.16 1.93
N SER A 56 9.93 12.66 2.26
CA SER A 56 10.51 13.80 1.55
C SER A 56 10.77 13.51 0.08
N MET A 57 11.27 12.32 -0.24
CA MET A 57 11.51 11.89 -1.61
C MET A 57 10.20 11.80 -2.41
N LEU A 58 9.14 11.25 -1.82
CA LEU A 58 7.82 11.16 -2.48
C LEU A 58 7.28 12.55 -2.86
N LEU A 59 7.40 13.55 -1.98
CA LEU A 59 6.97 14.92 -2.30
C LEU A 59 7.81 15.54 -3.42
N LYS A 60 9.12 15.32 -3.44
CA LYS A 60 10.00 15.81 -4.52
C LYS A 60 9.68 15.12 -5.85
N MET A 61 9.45 13.81 -5.83
CA MET A 61 9.03 13.06 -7.02
C MET A 61 7.68 13.56 -7.54
N ALA A 62 6.71 13.82 -6.65
CA ALA A 62 5.42 14.41 -7.03
C ALA A 62 5.59 15.78 -7.70
N THR A 63 6.43 16.65 -7.13
CA THR A 63 6.73 17.98 -7.70
C THR A 63 7.41 17.87 -9.06
N ILE A 64 8.35 16.95 -9.23
CA ILE A 64 9.01 16.69 -10.51
C ILE A 64 7.99 16.26 -11.56
N GLU A 65 7.14 15.29 -11.25
CA GLU A 65 6.16 14.77 -12.21
C GLU A 65 5.10 15.82 -12.56
N GLU A 66 4.70 16.66 -11.60
CA GLU A 66 3.81 17.79 -11.85
C GLU A 66 4.46 18.80 -12.82
N SER A 67 5.75 19.12 -12.62
CA SER A 67 6.50 20.02 -13.50
C SER A 67 6.68 19.47 -14.92
N LEU A 68 6.56 18.16 -15.11
CA LEU A 68 6.62 17.45 -16.39
C LEU A 68 5.23 17.15 -16.97
N ASP A 69 4.17 17.69 -16.38
CA ASP A 69 2.74 17.46 -16.74
C ASP A 69 2.30 15.98 -16.66
N ASN A 70 2.96 15.19 -15.83
CA ASN A 70 2.59 13.81 -15.53
C ASN A 70 1.75 13.74 -14.24
N TYR A 71 0.56 14.33 -14.26
CA TYR A 71 -0.29 14.46 -13.07
C TYR A 71 -0.69 13.12 -12.46
N GLU A 72 -0.83 12.04 -13.25
CA GLU A 72 -1.15 10.71 -12.76
C GLU A 72 -0.05 10.12 -11.86
N LYS A 73 1.22 10.44 -12.16
CA LYS A 73 2.35 10.03 -11.33
C LYS A 73 2.51 10.94 -10.12
N SER A 74 2.27 12.24 -10.29
CA SER A 74 2.26 13.18 -9.17
C SER A 74 1.25 12.74 -8.11
N ILE A 75 0.00 12.49 -8.50
CA ILE A 75 -1.04 11.98 -7.60
C ILE A 75 -0.61 10.64 -6.94
N TYR A 76 -0.02 9.73 -7.70
CA TYR A 76 0.44 8.45 -7.17
C TYR A 76 1.44 8.62 -6.03
N TYR A 77 2.43 9.51 -6.17
CA TYR A 77 3.41 9.76 -5.11
C TYR A 77 2.80 10.54 -3.93
N LEU A 78 1.89 11.48 -4.18
CA LEU A 78 1.15 12.17 -3.11
C LEU A 78 0.26 11.21 -2.31
N GLU A 79 -0.41 10.28 -2.97
CA GLU A 79 -1.22 9.26 -2.31
C GLU A 79 -0.37 8.27 -1.49
N LEU A 80 0.81 7.87 -1.97
CA LEU A 80 1.77 7.09 -1.19
C LEU A 80 2.25 7.85 0.05
N PHE A 81 2.53 9.16 -0.10
CA PHE A 81 2.85 10.01 1.04
C PHE A 81 1.70 10.05 2.05
N GLN A 82 0.48 10.28 1.56
CA GLN A 82 -0.72 10.41 2.40
C GLN A 82 -1.01 9.12 3.17
N LYS A 83 -0.74 7.96 2.58
CA LYS A 83 -0.84 6.66 3.24
C LYS A 83 0.14 6.53 4.42
N ASN A 84 1.36 7.05 4.27
CA ASN A 84 2.40 6.96 5.30
C ASN A 84 2.23 8.04 6.39
N LYS A 85 1.88 9.26 5.96
CA LYS A 85 1.75 10.43 6.85
C LYS A 85 0.52 11.23 6.42
N ASN A 86 -0.58 11.05 7.15
CA ASN A 86 -1.81 11.79 6.88
C ASN A 86 -1.60 13.29 7.16
N GLU A 87 -1.51 14.11 6.11
CA GLU A 87 -1.26 15.54 6.18
C GLU A 87 -2.26 16.32 5.32
N ASN A 88 -3.02 17.24 5.92
CA ASN A 88 -4.09 17.96 5.23
C ASN A 88 -3.60 18.74 4.00
N LYS A 89 -2.43 19.38 4.08
CA LYS A 89 -1.86 20.14 2.95
C LYS A 89 -1.62 19.28 1.70
N VAL A 90 -1.23 18.02 1.91
CA VAL A 90 -1.03 17.09 0.79
C VAL A 90 -2.37 16.61 0.25
N LEU A 91 -3.35 16.42 1.12
CA LEU A 91 -4.71 16.09 0.70
C LEU A 91 -5.33 17.23 -0.12
N ASP A 92 -5.17 18.49 0.31
CA ASP A 92 -5.64 19.66 -0.42
C ASP A 92 -4.99 19.72 -1.81
N LYS A 93 -3.68 19.48 -1.90
CA LYS A 93 -2.97 19.43 -3.17
C LYS A 93 -3.47 18.31 -4.10
N ILE A 94 -3.81 17.14 -3.56
CA ILE A 94 -4.42 16.06 -4.34
C ILE A 94 -5.77 16.51 -4.88
N ASN A 95 -6.61 17.12 -4.03
CA ASN A 95 -7.93 17.60 -4.42
C ASN A 95 -7.82 18.68 -5.52
N ASP A 96 -6.89 19.62 -5.41
CA ASP A 96 -6.64 20.65 -6.44
C ASP A 96 -6.34 20.00 -7.80
N ILE A 97 -5.50 18.97 -7.85
CA ILE A 97 -5.17 18.28 -9.11
C ILE A 97 -6.40 17.49 -9.62
N VAL A 98 -7.13 16.85 -8.71
CA VAL A 98 -8.35 16.07 -9.04
C VAL A 98 -9.41 16.97 -9.66
N ASP A 99 -9.63 18.14 -9.09
CA ASP A 99 -10.62 19.12 -9.58
C ASP A 99 -10.18 19.73 -10.92
N ASP A 100 -8.88 20.12 -11.04
CA ASP A 100 -8.33 20.69 -12.29
C ASP A 100 -8.41 19.72 -13.47
N LYS A 101 -8.12 18.44 -13.23
CA LYS A 101 -8.13 17.39 -14.27
C LYS A 101 -9.45 16.61 -14.36
N ASN A 102 -10.45 16.95 -13.52
CA ASN A 102 -11.76 16.30 -13.46
C ASN A 102 -11.66 14.77 -13.32
N LEU A 103 -10.89 14.31 -12.33
CA LEU A 103 -10.59 12.90 -12.11
C LEU A 103 -11.65 12.20 -11.26
N ASN A 104 -11.89 10.92 -11.54
CA ASN A 104 -12.89 10.12 -10.85
C ASN A 104 -12.27 9.22 -9.76
N GLY A 105 -13.12 8.79 -8.80
CA GLY A 105 -12.75 7.78 -7.79
C GLY A 105 -12.09 8.33 -6.53
N PHE A 106 -12.00 9.66 -6.37
CA PHE A 106 -11.47 10.32 -5.16
C PHE A 106 -12.54 10.63 -4.12
N GLU A 107 -13.80 10.43 -4.44
CA GLU A 107 -14.92 10.70 -3.54
C GLU A 107 -14.77 9.93 -2.21
N ASN A 108 -15.02 10.64 -1.12
CA ASN A 108 -15.06 10.06 0.21
C ASN A 108 -16.43 9.41 0.45
N SER A 109 -16.52 8.10 0.26
CA SER A 109 -17.69 7.34 0.74
C SER A 109 -17.47 6.86 2.17
N ASP A 110 -18.56 6.72 2.96
CA ASP A 110 -18.50 6.20 4.33
C ASP A 110 -17.79 4.83 4.38
N LYS A 111 -18.01 3.99 3.35
CA LYS A 111 -17.32 2.69 3.20
C LYS A 111 -15.80 2.83 3.13
N LYS A 112 -15.30 3.86 2.45
CA LYS A 112 -13.87 4.12 2.30
C LYS A 112 -13.26 4.55 3.64
N ILE A 113 -13.98 5.33 4.44
CA ILE A 113 -13.56 5.73 5.79
C ILE A 113 -13.40 4.48 6.67
N PHE A 114 -14.38 3.57 6.69
CA PHE A 114 -14.31 2.32 7.44
C PHE A 114 -13.14 1.43 6.99
N ILE A 115 -12.93 1.29 5.69
CA ILE A 115 -11.81 0.51 5.13
C ILE A 115 -10.47 1.11 5.59
N ASN A 116 -10.31 2.43 5.56
CA ASN A 116 -9.09 3.10 5.97
C ASN A 116 -8.83 2.95 7.48
N ILE A 117 -9.86 3.08 8.32
CA ILE A 117 -9.77 2.82 9.75
C ILE A 117 -9.35 1.36 9.99
N TYR A 118 -9.98 0.40 9.31
CA TYR A 118 -9.62 -1.01 9.41
C TYR A 118 -8.16 -1.27 9.00
N LYS A 119 -7.72 -0.71 7.85
CA LYS A 119 -6.33 -0.81 7.39
C LYS A 119 -5.35 -0.29 8.44
N LYS A 120 -5.63 0.88 9.00
CA LYS A 120 -4.78 1.56 10.00
C LYS A 120 -4.63 0.74 11.28
N TYR A 121 -5.71 0.17 11.78
CA TYR A 121 -5.72 -0.54 13.08
C TYR A 121 -5.61 -2.06 12.97
N ARG A 122 -5.57 -2.62 11.76
CA ARG A 122 -5.52 -4.08 11.53
C ARG A 122 -4.40 -4.78 12.31
N SER A 123 -3.20 -4.23 12.29
CA SER A 123 -2.05 -4.79 13.00
C SER A 123 -2.25 -4.77 14.52
N ASN A 124 -2.79 -3.66 15.05
CA ASN A 124 -3.06 -3.53 16.49
C ASN A 124 -4.19 -4.48 16.94
N ILE A 125 -5.24 -4.63 16.10
CA ILE A 125 -6.33 -5.57 16.36
C ILE A 125 -5.80 -7.02 16.39
N LEU A 126 -4.94 -7.38 15.42
CA LEU A 126 -4.29 -8.69 15.41
C LEU A 126 -3.41 -8.92 16.63
N ALA A 127 -2.58 -7.95 17.00
CA ALA A 127 -1.73 -8.03 18.18
C ALA A 127 -2.57 -8.22 19.46
N LEU A 128 -3.65 -7.47 19.61
CA LEU A 128 -4.58 -7.61 20.74
C LEU A 128 -5.23 -9.00 20.78
N LEU A 129 -5.70 -9.50 19.64
CA LEU A 129 -6.28 -10.84 19.57
C LEU A 129 -5.27 -11.95 19.91
N LEU A 130 -4.04 -11.83 19.40
CA LEU A 130 -2.97 -12.79 19.69
C LEU A 130 -2.57 -12.78 21.18
N THR A 131 -2.53 -11.61 21.82
CA THR A 131 -2.27 -11.50 23.26
C THR A 131 -3.40 -12.13 24.08
N LEU A 132 -4.66 -11.92 23.71
CA LEU A 132 -5.81 -12.58 24.34
C LEU A 132 -5.74 -14.10 24.21
N ILE A 133 -5.44 -14.62 23.03
CA ILE A 133 -5.27 -16.06 22.78
C ILE A 133 -4.17 -16.62 23.69
N SER A 134 -3.03 -15.93 23.78
CA SER A 134 -1.90 -16.36 24.61
C SER A 134 -2.27 -16.41 26.10
N ILE A 135 -3.00 -15.40 26.60
CA ILE A 135 -3.46 -15.37 27.99
C ILE A 135 -4.43 -16.54 28.26
N ILE A 136 -5.42 -16.73 27.39
CA ILE A 136 -6.41 -17.82 27.53
C ILE A 136 -5.70 -19.18 27.48
N PHE A 137 -4.70 -19.33 26.59
CA PHE A 137 -3.90 -20.55 26.50
C PHE A 137 -3.14 -20.84 27.83
N ILE A 138 -2.46 -19.83 28.38
CA ILE A 138 -1.72 -19.96 29.66
C ILE A 138 -2.67 -20.32 30.81
N VAL A 139 -3.83 -19.66 30.90
CA VAL A 139 -4.84 -19.97 31.94
C VAL A 139 -5.35 -21.39 31.80
N ASN A 140 -5.61 -21.87 30.58
CA ASN A 140 -6.02 -23.27 30.36
C ASN A 140 -4.91 -24.24 30.72
N LEU A 141 -3.65 -23.95 30.41
CA LEU A 141 -2.50 -24.77 30.74
C LEU A 141 -2.33 -24.92 32.28
N VAL A 142 -2.41 -23.80 33.01
CA VAL A 142 -2.33 -23.80 34.49
C VAL A 142 -3.48 -24.59 35.10
N ARG A 143 -4.71 -24.46 34.59
CA ARG A 143 -5.87 -25.23 35.06
C ARG A 143 -5.73 -26.72 34.78
N TYR A 144 -5.21 -27.08 33.60
CA TYR A 144 -4.93 -28.46 33.23
C TYR A 144 -3.99 -29.13 34.26
N PHE A 145 -2.88 -28.49 34.61
CA PHE A 145 -1.96 -29.02 35.63
C PHE A 145 -2.55 -29.08 37.03
N ARG A 146 -3.53 -28.21 37.35
CA ARG A 146 -4.24 -28.22 38.65
C ARG A 146 -5.43 -29.17 38.69
N LYS A 147 -5.65 -30.00 37.66
CA LYS A 147 -6.78 -30.93 37.53
C LYS A 147 -8.18 -30.29 37.69
N ASN A 148 -8.30 -29.00 37.42
CA ASN A 148 -9.58 -28.28 37.42
C ASN A 148 -10.30 -28.41 36.08
N VAL A 149 -11.64 -28.50 36.10
CA VAL A 149 -12.45 -28.61 34.86
C VAL A 149 -12.33 -27.40 33.98
N ILE A 150 -11.98 -27.62 32.71
CA ILE A 150 -11.56 -26.59 31.70
C ILE A 150 -12.76 -26.00 30.94
N ASN A 151 -13.97 -26.49 31.13
CA ASN A 151 -15.07 -26.43 30.15
C ASN A 151 -15.57 -25.03 29.76
N PHE A 152 -15.36 -23.97 30.56
CA PHE A 152 -15.94 -22.65 30.27
C PHE A 152 -15.04 -21.73 29.42
N ILE A 153 -13.73 -21.91 29.42
CA ILE A 153 -12.78 -21.00 28.73
C ILE A 153 -12.45 -21.46 27.30
N LEU A 154 -12.64 -22.75 27.00
CA LEU A 154 -12.40 -23.35 25.69
C LEU A 154 -13.15 -22.63 24.53
N PRO A 155 -14.46 -22.33 24.63
CA PRO A 155 -15.14 -21.65 23.54
C PRO A 155 -14.55 -20.26 23.21
N PHE A 156 -14.09 -19.50 24.20
CA PHE A 156 -13.43 -18.21 23.96
C PHE A 156 -12.10 -18.34 23.22
N PHE A 157 -11.35 -19.41 23.50
CA PHE A 157 -10.14 -19.74 22.74
C PHE A 157 -10.45 -20.01 21.27
N TYR A 158 -11.47 -20.81 20.98
CA TYR A 158 -11.89 -21.11 19.60
C TYR A 158 -12.38 -19.85 18.89
N ILE A 159 -13.24 -19.05 19.52
CA ILE A 159 -13.78 -17.82 18.92
C ILE A 159 -12.65 -16.84 18.59
N SER A 160 -11.72 -16.59 19.52
CA SER A 160 -10.60 -15.67 19.27
C SER A 160 -9.63 -16.19 18.20
N SER A 161 -9.40 -17.51 18.14
CA SER A 161 -8.61 -18.15 17.08
C SER A 161 -9.26 -18.00 15.71
N VAL A 162 -10.56 -18.28 15.60
CA VAL A 162 -11.31 -18.13 14.35
C VAL A 162 -11.33 -16.68 13.90
N LEU A 163 -11.56 -15.72 14.80
CA LEU A 163 -11.51 -14.29 14.48
C LEU A 163 -10.13 -13.86 13.97
N SER A 164 -9.06 -14.33 14.61
CA SER A 164 -7.69 -14.03 14.15
C SER A 164 -7.42 -14.58 12.75
N LEU A 165 -7.84 -15.82 12.49
CA LEU A 165 -7.72 -16.43 11.16
C LEU A 165 -8.51 -15.66 10.10
N LEU A 166 -9.73 -15.21 10.41
CA LEU A 166 -10.53 -14.40 9.50
C LEU A 166 -9.82 -13.07 9.17
N ILE A 167 -9.31 -12.35 10.17
CA ILE A 167 -8.60 -11.08 9.98
C ILE A 167 -7.31 -11.27 9.17
N ILE A 168 -6.57 -12.36 9.39
CA ILE A 168 -5.35 -12.67 8.62
C ILE A 168 -5.69 -12.93 7.15
N ASN A 169 -6.75 -13.68 6.88
CA ASN A 169 -7.12 -14.09 5.52
C ASN A 169 -7.87 -13.01 4.73
N ILE A 170 -8.60 -12.11 5.39
CA ILE A 170 -9.30 -11.00 4.73
C ILE A 170 -8.29 -9.88 4.45
N LYS A 171 -7.82 -9.81 3.21
CA LYS A 171 -7.00 -8.68 2.76
C LYS A 171 -7.91 -7.48 2.48
N PRO A 172 -7.63 -6.31 3.06
CA PRO A 172 -8.38 -5.10 2.71
C PRO A 172 -8.11 -4.74 1.24
N PRO A 173 -9.08 -4.15 0.56
CA PRO A 173 -8.88 -3.68 -0.81
C PRO A 173 -7.78 -2.62 -0.87
N SER A 174 -6.98 -2.63 -1.93
CA SER A 174 -5.93 -1.64 -2.19
C SER A 174 -6.44 -0.55 -3.13
N ASP A 175 -5.95 0.68 -2.96
CA ASP A 175 -6.21 1.75 -3.91
C ASP A 175 -5.21 1.65 -5.06
N ALA A 176 -5.61 2.10 -6.26
CA ALA A 176 -4.76 2.13 -7.44
C ALA A 176 -5.02 3.39 -8.28
N ILE A 177 -3.99 3.89 -8.95
CA ILE A 177 -4.10 4.98 -9.93
C ILE A 177 -3.97 4.42 -11.35
N VAL A 178 -4.80 4.89 -12.25
CA VAL A 178 -4.73 4.59 -13.68
C VAL A 178 -3.57 5.38 -14.30
N PHE A 179 -2.64 4.68 -14.97
CA PHE A 179 -1.44 5.30 -15.58
C PHE A 179 -1.52 5.44 -17.09
N LYS A 180 -2.53 4.85 -17.71
CA LYS A 180 -2.71 4.92 -19.18
C LYS A 180 -4.06 5.51 -19.53
N ASP A 181 -4.05 6.40 -20.50
CA ASP A 181 -5.28 6.87 -21.13
C ASP A 181 -6.03 5.72 -21.79
N TYR A 182 -7.32 5.88 -21.91
CA TYR A 182 -8.23 4.89 -22.50
C TYR A 182 -8.08 3.49 -21.89
N THR A 183 -7.96 3.43 -20.55
CA THR A 183 -7.87 2.16 -19.85
C THR A 183 -9.23 1.47 -19.84
N PHE A 184 -9.33 0.34 -20.51
CA PHE A 184 -10.56 -0.46 -20.64
C PHE A 184 -10.85 -1.21 -19.34
N ILE A 185 -12.09 -1.07 -18.90
CA ILE A 185 -12.68 -1.85 -17.81
C ILE A 185 -13.58 -2.91 -18.43
N MET A 186 -13.27 -4.17 -18.14
CA MET A 186 -13.94 -5.33 -18.72
C MET A 186 -14.96 -5.91 -17.73
N LYS A 187 -16.00 -6.58 -18.25
CA LYS A 187 -16.96 -7.30 -17.42
C LYS A 187 -16.38 -8.57 -16.81
N GLU A 188 -15.46 -9.24 -17.51
CA GLU A 188 -14.77 -10.47 -17.10
C GLU A 188 -13.25 -10.31 -17.27
N PRO A 189 -12.40 -11.11 -16.60
CA PRO A 189 -10.94 -11.04 -16.68
C PRO A 189 -10.41 -11.64 -18.01
N SER A 190 -10.94 -11.18 -19.13
CA SER A 190 -10.59 -11.62 -20.48
C SER A 190 -10.55 -10.47 -21.44
N SER A 191 -9.61 -10.50 -22.40
CA SER A 191 -9.52 -9.50 -23.47
C SER A 191 -10.66 -9.58 -24.49
N GLY A 192 -11.35 -10.72 -24.55
CA GLY A 192 -12.54 -10.95 -25.40
C GLY A 192 -13.86 -10.68 -24.70
N SER A 193 -13.83 -10.23 -23.44
CA SER A 193 -15.03 -9.87 -22.70
C SER A 193 -15.61 -8.55 -23.18
N ASP A 194 -16.87 -8.30 -22.87
CA ASP A 194 -17.52 -7.01 -23.12
C ASP A 194 -16.83 -5.87 -22.38
N LEU A 195 -16.69 -4.76 -23.08
CA LEU A 195 -16.28 -3.50 -22.49
C LEU A 195 -17.39 -2.97 -21.58
N TYR A 196 -17.03 -2.57 -20.35
CA TYR A 196 -17.95 -1.90 -19.43
C TYR A 196 -17.82 -0.38 -19.50
N SER A 197 -16.60 0.13 -19.40
CA SER A 197 -16.30 1.57 -19.44
C SER A 197 -14.84 1.80 -19.80
N ILE A 198 -14.50 3.06 -20.06
CA ILE A 198 -13.15 3.51 -20.30
C ILE A 198 -12.79 4.51 -19.21
N LEU A 199 -11.59 4.39 -18.65
CA LEU A 199 -11.04 5.31 -17.67
C LEU A 199 -9.85 6.07 -18.25
N ASN A 200 -9.65 7.27 -17.73
CA ASN A 200 -8.54 8.13 -18.09
C ASN A 200 -7.38 7.96 -17.11
N LYS A 201 -6.19 8.37 -17.53
CA LYS A 201 -5.04 8.44 -16.63
C LYS A 201 -5.36 9.37 -15.45
N GLY A 202 -4.87 9.03 -14.27
CA GLY A 202 -5.13 9.75 -13.03
C GLY A 202 -6.37 9.27 -12.26
N ASP A 203 -7.34 8.61 -12.89
CA ASP A 203 -8.50 8.06 -12.19
C ASP A 203 -8.07 7.07 -11.09
N LYS A 204 -8.79 7.08 -9.96
CA LYS A 204 -8.52 6.22 -8.81
C LYS A 204 -9.49 5.05 -8.75
N LEU A 205 -8.96 3.86 -8.45
CA LEU A 205 -9.71 2.61 -8.39
C LEU A 205 -9.52 1.92 -7.04
N ILE A 206 -10.51 1.12 -6.66
CA ILE A 206 -10.44 0.21 -5.51
C ILE A 206 -10.26 -1.22 -6.03
N VAL A 207 -9.08 -1.80 -5.79
CA VAL A 207 -8.74 -3.16 -6.17
C VAL A 207 -9.13 -4.11 -5.04
N SER A 208 -10.02 -5.05 -5.34
CA SER A 208 -10.51 -6.06 -4.38
C SER A 208 -9.69 -7.33 -4.40
N LYS A 209 -9.18 -7.72 -5.57
CA LYS A 209 -8.42 -8.97 -5.72
C LYS A 209 -7.34 -8.84 -6.79
N ASP A 210 -6.21 -9.47 -6.51
CA ASP A 210 -5.11 -9.64 -7.45
C ASP A 210 -5.27 -10.97 -8.21
N LEU A 211 -5.41 -10.89 -9.54
CA LEU A 211 -5.42 -12.01 -10.46
C LEU A 211 -4.14 -11.97 -11.30
N GLU A 212 -3.83 -13.03 -12.04
CA GLU A 212 -2.55 -13.17 -12.75
C GLU A 212 -2.19 -11.97 -13.65
N VAL A 213 -3.08 -11.55 -14.54
CA VAL A 213 -2.89 -10.43 -15.50
C VAL A 213 -3.82 -9.26 -15.22
N TRP A 214 -4.86 -9.47 -14.43
CA TRP A 214 -5.94 -8.54 -14.15
C TRP A 214 -6.00 -8.18 -12.68
N TYR A 215 -6.54 -6.99 -12.40
CA TYR A 215 -7.08 -6.66 -11.08
C TYR A 215 -8.61 -6.71 -11.12
N GLU A 216 -9.20 -7.39 -10.13
CA GLU A 216 -10.64 -7.26 -9.86
C GLU A 216 -10.84 -5.95 -9.10
N ILE A 217 -11.72 -5.12 -9.61
CA ILE A 217 -12.11 -3.85 -9.02
C ILE A 217 -13.59 -3.84 -8.70
N ILE A 218 -14.00 -2.98 -7.76
CA ILE A 218 -15.42 -2.75 -7.45
C ILE A 218 -15.81 -1.40 -8.03
N LEU A 219 -16.66 -1.43 -9.04
CA LEU A 219 -17.19 -0.24 -9.69
C LEU A 219 -18.72 -0.29 -9.69
N ASN A 220 -19.38 0.72 -9.13
CA ASN A 220 -20.84 0.78 -8.97
C ASN A 220 -21.43 -0.48 -8.30
N GLY A 221 -20.76 -1.01 -7.27
CA GLY A 221 -21.17 -2.19 -6.52
C GLY A 221 -21.01 -3.53 -7.26
N LYS A 222 -20.45 -3.53 -8.47
CA LYS A 222 -20.24 -4.73 -9.29
C LYS A 222 -18.74 -4.99 -9.50
N LYS A 223 -18.39 -6.27 -9.61
CA LYS A 223 -17.04 -6.70 -9.96
C LYS A 223 -16.75 -6.38 -11.41
N ARG A 224 -15.60 -5.79 -11.66
CA ARG A 224 -15.07 -5.44 -12.98
C ARG A 224 -13.58 -5.73 -13.00
N TYR A 225 -12.97 -5.67 -14.18
CA TYR A 225 -11.59 -6.10 -14.35
C TYR A 225 -10.81 -5.09 -15.16
N VAL A 226 -9.58 -4.79 -14.69
CA VAL A 226 -8.63 -3.90 -15.36
C VAL A 226 -7.29 -4.61 -15.50
N ARG A 227 -6.58 -4.37 -16.60
CA ARG A 227 -5.24 -4.93 -16.78
C ARG A 227 -4.22 -4.30 -15.84
N LYS A 228 -3.45 -5.14 -15.14
CA LYS A 228 -2.40 -4.69 -14.19
C LYS A 228 -1.43 -3.69 -14.77
N LYS A 229 -1.00 -3.88 -16.04
CA LYS A 229 -0.04 -2.98 -16.70
C LYS A 229 -0.52 -1.54 -16.88
N ASN A 230 -1.82 -1.28 -16.77
CA ASN A 230 -2.43 0.02 -16.96
C ASN A 230 -2.60 0.81 -15.65
N VAL A 231 -2.41 0.17 -14.51
CA VAL A 231 -2.64 0.76 -13.19
C VAL A 231 -1.44 0.52 -12.26
N ARG A 232 -1.32 1.33 -11.21
CA ARG A 232 -0.33 1.15 -10.14
C ARG A 232 -1.04 1.13 -8.79
N LEU A 233 -0.76 0.09 -7.99
CA LEU A 233 -1.27 0.00 -6.61
C LEU A 233 -0.56 1.03 -5.73
N ILE A 234 -1.32 1.60 -4.79
CA ILE A 234 -0.81 2.44 -3.71
C ILE A 234 -0.57 1.53 -2.51
N ASP A 235 0.56 0.80 -2.50
CA ASP A 235 0.89 -0.19 -1.47
C ASP A 235 1.92 0.31 -0.46
#